data_9b87535929f852e7ca60eadb256642d1
#
_entry.id   9b87535929f852e7ca60eadb256642d1
#
_cell.length_a   1.000
_cell.length_b   1.000
_cell.length_c   1.000
_cell.angle_alpha   90.00
_cell.angle_beta   90.00
_cell.angle_gamma   90.00
#
_symmetry.space_group_name_H-M   'P 1'
#
loop_
_entity.id
_entity.type
_entity.pdbx_description
1 polymer ?
#
loop_
_entity_poly.entity_id
_entity_poly.type
_entity_poly.pdbx_seq_one_letter_code
_entity_poly.pdbx_strand_id
1 'polypeptide(L)'
;MIYLLDVSALLAFGLREHLFHERVATWVRTFEIQEEVKFATCAITELGFLRILTQASSYSFTILQGKLLLSQLKLTKGLRFSFLADNQGVEHLPLWVNGPKQITDGHLLGLARAHGAEMATLDERIRGALVIPRKI
;
A
#
# COMPACT_ATOMS: atom_id res chain seq x y z
N MET A 1 10.05 7.50 9.72
CA MET A 1 8.96 6.49 9.67
C MET A 1 8.66 6.09 8.23
N ILE A 2 8.48 4.82 8.00
CA ILE A 2 8.12 4.27 6.69
C ILE A 2 6.72 3.65 6.80
N TYR A 3 5.83 3.99 5.87
CA TYR A 3 4.50 3.39 5.78
C TYR A 3 4.40 2.55 4.50
N LEU A 4 4.30 1.24 4.66
CA LEU A 4 4.03 0.34 3.53
C LEU A 4 2.54 0.38 3.23
N LEU A 5 2.18 0.90 2.05
CA LEU A 5 0.78 0.94 1.63
C LEU A 5 0.38 -0.43 1.11
N ASP A 6 -0.71 -0.99 1.63
CA ASP A 6 -1.24 -2.22 1.06
C ASP A 6 -1.90 -1.94 -0.30
N VAL A 7 -2.36 -2.97 -0.98
CA VAL A 7 -2.92 -2.81 -2.34
C VAL A 7 -4.10 -1.84 -2.34
N SER A 8 -5.02 -1.97 -1.38
CA SER A 8 -6.20 -1.10 -1.31
C SER A 8 -5.82 0.36 -1.09
N ALA A 9 -4.88 0.63 -0.18
CA ALA A 9 -4.42 1.99 0.08
C ALA A 9 -3.69 2.57 -1.14
N LEU A 10 -2.87 1.75 -1.80
CA LEU A 10 -2.13 2.17 -2.98
C LEU A 10 -3.08 2.52 -4.13
N LEU A 11 -4.10 1.69 -4.37
CA LEU A 11 -5.12 1.96 -5.37
C LEU A 11 -5.89 3.24 -5.07
N ALA A 12 -6.33 3.39 -3.81
CA ALA A 12 -7.10 4.57 -3.41
C ALA A 12 -6.29 5.84 -3.58
N PHE A 13 -4.99 5.80 -3.28
CA PHE A 13 -4.12 6.96 -3.46
C PHE A 13 -3.90 7.27 -4.95
N GLY A 14 -3.68 6.24 -5.76
CA GLY A 14 -3.36 6.41 -7.18
C GLY A 14 -4.54 6.76 -8.08
N LEU A 15 -5.76 6.41 -7.69
CA LEU A 15 -6.96 6.59 -8.52
C LEU A 15 -7.87 7.66 -7.94
N ARG A 16 -8.00 8.79 -8.63
CA ARG A 16 -8.85 9.89 -8.18
C ARG A 16 -10.33 9.49 -8.06
N GLU A 17 -10.78 8.56 -8.89
CA GLU A 17 -12.16 8.09 -8.89
C GLU A 17 -12.44 7.04 -7.82
N HIS A 18 -11.41 6.57 -7.11
CA HIS A 18 -11.59 5.57 -6.07
C HIS A 18 -12.42 6.14 -4.92
N LEU A 19 -13.35 5.33 -4.40
CA LEU A 19 -14.26 5.73 -3.34
C LEU A 19 -13.52 6.32 -2.13
N PHE A 20 -12.35 5.77 -1.80
CA PHE A 20 -11.57 6.19 -0.63
C PHE A 20 -10.37 7.06 -0.99
N HIS A 21 -10.35 7.62 -2.21
CA HIS A 21 -9.23 8.46 -2.63
C HIS A 21 -8.99 9.64 -1.67
N GLU A 22 -10.03 10.40 -1.37
CA GLU A 22 -9.87 11.59 -0.51
C GLU A 22 -9.37 11.21 0.88
N ARG A 23 -9.85 10.11 1.43
CA ARG A 23 -9.39 9.63 2.74
C ARG A 23 -7.90 9.36 2.75
N VAL A 24 -7.40 8.62 1.77
CA VAL A 24 -5.98 8.27 1.69
C VAL A 24 -5.14 9.48 1.32
N ALA A 25 -5.56 10.24 0.31
CA ALA A 25 -4.81 11.40 -0.16
C ALA A 25 -4.68 12.47 0.95
N THR A 26 -5.73 12.70 1.71
CA THR A 26 -5.69 13.66 2.82
C THR A 26 -4.68 13.22 3.88
N TRP A 27 -4.70 11.93 4.25
CA TRP A 27 -3.76 11.40 5.21
C TRP A 27 -2.31 11.51 4.71
N VAL A 28 -2.07 11.13 3.46
CA VAL A 28 -0.72 11.20 2.86
C VAL A 28 -0.21 12.64 2.84
N ARG A 29 -1.08 13.61 2.51
CA ARG A 29 -0.68 15.02 2.45
C ARG A 29 -0.27 15.58 3.80
N THR A 30 -0.72 15.00 4.91
CA THR A 30 -0.28 15.47 6.25
C THR A 30 1.22 15.31 6.43
N PHE A 31 1.87 14.46 5.63
CA PHE A 31 3.31 14.22 5.69
C PHE A 31 4.10 14.92 4.59
N GLU A 32 3.44 15.77 3.80
CA GLU A 32 4.12 16.52 2.75
C GLU A 32 5.29 17.31 3.31
N ILE A 33 6.43 17.30 2.59
CA ILE A 33 7.69 17.95 2.97
C ILE A 33 8.33 17.45 4.29
N GLN A 34 7.80 16.40 4.90
CA GLN A 34 8.46 15.77 6.05
C GLN A 34 9.46 14.74 5.56
N GLU A 35 10.72 15.10 5.54
CA GLU A 35 11.78 14.27 4.96
C GLU A 35 11.96 12.93 5.66
N GLU A 36 11.66 12.85 6.95
CA GLU A 36 11.77 11.64 7.73
C GLU A 36 10.65 10.63 7.46
N VAL A 37 9.61 11.02 6.75
CA VAL A 37 8.49 10.13 6.42
C VAL A 37 8.60 9.66 4.99
N LYS A 38 8.50 8.34 4.79
CA LYS A 38 8.50 7.73 3.47
C LYS A 38 7.30 6.81 3.36
N PHE A 39 6.76 6.74 2.16
CA PHE A 39 5.78 5.73 1.79
C PHE A 39 6.51 4.64 1.03
N ALA A 40 6.02 3.43 1.12
CA ALA A 40 6.71 2.31 0.52
C ALA A 40 5.74 1.42 -0.25
N THR A 41 6.29 0.76 -1.25
CA THR A 41 5.67 -0.34 -1.96
C THR A 41 6.59 -1.56 -1.82
N CYS A 42 6.09 -2.71 -2.24
CA CYS A 42 6.89 -3.93 -2.36
C CYS A 42 6.38 -4.71 -3.58
N ALA A 43 7.03 -5.81 -3.91
CA ALA A 43 6.64 -6.61 -5.08
C ALA A 43 5.16 -7.01 -5.02
N ILE A 44 4.70 -7.49 -3.86
CA ILE A 44 3.31 -7.93 -3.69
C ILE A 44 2.32 -6.79 -3.93
N THR A 45 2.57 -5.61 -3.37
CA THR A 45 1.63 -4.50 -3.50
C THR A 45 1.63 -3.91 -4.91
N GLU A 46 2.79 -3.86 -5.57
CA GLU A 46 2.87 -3.38 -6.95
C GLU A 46 2.21 -4.34 -7.94
N LEU A 47 2.44 -5.64 -7.77
CA LEU A 47 1.79 -6.65 -8.61
C LEU A 47 0.27 -6.66 -8.39
N GLY A 48 -0.17 -6.55 -7.15
CA GLY A 48 -1.59 -6.47 -6.82
C GLY A 48 -2.25 -5.23 -7.41
N PHE A 49 -1.56 -4.10 -7.35
CA PHE A 49 -2.01 -2.84 -7.96
C PHE A 49 -2.24 -3.02 -9.47
N LEU A 50 -1.26 -3.56 -10.18
CA LEU A 50 -1.39 -3.81 -11.62
C LEU A 50 -2.50 -4.81 -11.93
N ARG A 51 -2.61 -5.88 -11.14
CA ARG A 51 -3.62 -6.91 -11.39
C ARG A 51 -5.02 -6.33 -11.30
N ILE A 52 -5.31 -5.54 -10.29
CA ILE A 52 -6.64 -4.96 -10.13
C ILE A 52 -6.93 -3.95 -11.25
N LEU A 53 -5.98 -3.09 -11.58
CA LEU A 53 -6.17 -2.11 -12.65
C LEU A 53 -6.45 -2.74 -14.01
N THR A 54 -5.80 -3.86 -14.31
CA THR A 54 -5.92 -4.51 -15.61
C THR A 54 -7.05 -5.54 -15.66
N GLN A 55 -7.43 -6.10 -14.53
CA GLN A 55 -8.42 -7.16 -14.44
C GLN A 55 -9.83 -6.62 -14.22
N ALA A 56 -9.98 -5.56 -13.44
CA ALA A 56 -11.29 -4.97 -13.14
C ALA A 56 -11.80 -4.22 -14.37
N SER A 57 -12.96 -4.62 -14.87
CA SER A 57 -13.55 -4.02 -16.08
C SER A 57 -13.84 -2.52 -15.91
N SER A 58 -14.11 -2.09 -14.68
CA SER A 58 -14.40 -0.68 -14.39
C SER A 58 -13.18 0.24 -14.59
N TYR A 59 -11.96 -0.29 -14.53
CA TYR A 59 -10.75 0.53 -14.69
C TYR A 59 -10.20 0.49 -16.11
N SER A 60 -10.26 -0.66 -16.77
CA SER A 60 -9.82 -0.83 -18.18
C SER A 60 -8.40 -0.37 -18.48
N PHE A 61 -7.48 -0.56 -17.54
CA PHE A 61 -6.08 -0.20 -17.75
C PHE A 61 -5.35 -1.29 -18.52
N THR A 62 -4.42 -0.86 -19.41
CA THR A 62 -3.39 -1.77 -19.92
C THR A 62 -2.27 -1.89 -18.90
N ILE A 63 -1.41 -2.90 -19.08
CA ILE A 63 -0.23 -3.07 -18.20
C ILE A 63 0.65 -1.80 -18.27
N LEU A 64 0.88 -1.27 -19.47
CA LEU A 64 1.68 -0.05 -19.62
C LEU A 64 1.07 1.13 -18.89
N GLN A 65 -0.24 1.33 -19.02
CA GLN A 65 -0.93 2.42 -18.33
C GLN A 65 -0.82 2.28 -16.81
N GLY A 66 -0.97 1.06 -16.29
CA GLY A 66 -0.83 0.80 -14.87
C GLY A 66 0.57 1.07 -14.35
N LYS A 67 1.59 0.67 -15.10
CA LYS A 67 3.00 0.94 -14.75
C LYS A 67 3.28 2.44 -14.74
N LEU A 68 2.77 3.17 -15.73
CA LEU A 68 2.95 4.62 -15.78
C LEU A 68 2.26 5.32 -14.61
N LEU A 69 1.05 4.90 -14.27
CA LEU A 69 0.34 5.45 -13.12
C LEU A 69 1.14 5.25 -11.83
N LEU A 70 1.68 4.05 -11.62
CA LEU A 70 2.49 3.77 -10.44
C LEU A 70 3.75 4.63 -10.41
N SER A 71 4.42 4.79 -11.54
CA SER A 71 5.62 5.64 -11.63
C SER A 71 5.29 7.10 -11.29
N GLN A 72 4.19 7.62 -11.82
CA GLN A 72 3.74 8.98 -11.55
C GLN A 72 3.40 9.17 -10.06
N LEU A 73 2.74 8.19 -9.48
CA LEU A 73 2.39 8.20 -8.07
C LEU A 73 3.64 8.31 -7.19
N LYS A 74 4.67 7.56 -7.51
CA LYS A 74 5.95 7.58 -6.77
C LYS A 74 6.70 8.90 -6.92
N LEU A 75 6.39 9.69 -7.95
CA LEU A 75 7.01 11.00 -8.21
C LEU A 75 6.18 12.15 -7.66
N THR A 76 5.16 11.88 -6.86
CA THR A 76 4.33 12.92 -6.27
C THR A 76 5.19 13.93 -5.51
N LYS A 77 5.05 15.20 -5.86
CA LYS A 77 5.86 16.27 -5.28
C LYS A 77 5.63 16.37 -3.78
N GLY A 78 6.72 16.50 -3.04
CA GLY A 78 6.67 16.64 -1.59
C GLY A 78 6.62 15.32 -0.82
N LEU A 79 6.53 14.19 -1.53
CA LEU A 79 6.47 12.87 -0.93
C LEU A 79 7.71 12.07 -1.30
N ARG A 80 8.04 11.11 -0.46
CA ARG A 80 9.17 10.20 -0.70
C ARG A 80 8.65 8.78 -0.70
N PHE A 81 9.04 8.02 -1.72
CA PHE A 81 8.68 6.62 -1.85
C PHE A 81 9.92 5.76 -1.86
N SER A 82 9.82 4.58 -1.26
CA SER A 82 10.86 3.55 -1.33
C SER A 82 10.23 2.21 -1.67
N PHE A 83 11.07 1.28 -2.12
CA PHE A 83 10.66 -0.09 -2.42
C PHE A 83 11.28 -1.01 -1.38
N LEU A 84 10.46 -1.83 -0.72
CA LEU A 84 10.94 -2.76 0.29
C LEU A 84 11.22 -4.11 -0.36
N ALA A 85 12.47 -4.52 -0.33
CA ALA A 85 12.86 -5.84 -0.81
C ALA A 85 12.26 -6.92 0.09
N ASP A 86 11.84 -8.03 -0.49
CA ASP A 86 11.12 -9.08 0.21
C ASP A 86 11.91 -10.38 0.25
N ASN A 87 12.34 -10.75 1.43
CA ASN A 87 12.99 -12.03 1.70
C ASN A 87 12.26 -12.81 2.81
N GLN A 88 10.98 -12.50 3.03
CA GLN A 88 10.18 -13.10 4.10
C GLN A 88 9.44 -14.33 3.59
N GLY A 89 9.70 -15.48 4.19
CA GLY A 89 8.99 -16.72 3.89
C GLY A 89 7.80 -16.95 4.81
N VAL A 90 7.12 -18.09 4.64
CA VAL A 90 5.89 -18.38 5.38
C VAL A 90 6.11 -18.53 6.89
N GLU A 91 7.31 -18.88 7.31
CA GLU A 91 7.61 -18.97 8.74
C GLU A 91 7.57 -17.62 9.46
N HIS A 92 7.57 -16.53 8.71
CA HIS A 92 7.49 -15.17 9.28
C HIS A 92 6.06 -14.66 9.39
N LEU A 93 5.06 -15.45 8.99
CA LEU A 93 3.66 -15.02 9.10
C LEU A 93 3.27 -14.86 10.57
N PRO A 94 2.49 -13.80 10.90
CA PRO A 94 1.98 -13.64 12.26
C PRO A 94 1.11 -14.82 12.68
N LEU A 95 1.07 -15.08 13.98
CA LEU A 95 0.32 -16.23 14.52
C LEU A 95 -1.19 -16.12 14.27
N TRP A 96 -1.72 -14.92 14.06
CA TRP A 96 -3.15 -14.75 13.81
C TRP A 96 -3.58 -15.19 12.40
N VAL A 97 -2.62 -15.45 11.51
CA VAL A 97 -2.94 -15.94 10.15
C VAL A 97 -3.36 -17.39 10.26
N ASN A 98 -4.63 -17.66 10.04
CA ASN A 98 -5.17 -19.01 10.13
C ASN A 98 -6.09 -19.38 8.96
N GLY A 99 -6.16 -18.56 7.93
CA GLY A 99 -6.96 -18.82 6.74
C GLY A 99 -6.37 -18.15 5.51
N PRO A 100 -6.78 -18.60 4.31
CA PRO A 100 -6.17 -18.14 3.06
C PRO A 100 -6.37 -16.64 2.80
N LYS A 101 -7.46 -16.07 3.28
CA LYS A 101 -7.73 -14.62 3.10
C LYS A 101 -6.81 -13.73 3.91
N GLN A 102 -6.12 -14.28 4.91
CA GLN A 102 -5.23 -13.52 5.79
C GLN A 102 -3.77 -13.61 5.38
N ILE A 103 -3.43 -14.48 4.42
CA ILE A 103 -2.04 -14.77 4.09
C ILE A 103 -1.32 -13.52 3.58
N THR A 104 -1.88 -12.83 2.60
CA THR A 104 -1.23 -11.65 2.02
C THR A 104 -1.09 -10.52 3.04
N ASP A 105 -2.15 -10.25 3.80
CA ASP A 105 -2.11 -9.20 4.83
C ASP A 105 -1.08 -9.51 5.91
N GLY A 106 -1.04 -10.77 6.36
CA GLY A 106 -0.04 -11.20 7.34
C GLY A 106 1.38 -11.07 6.81
N HIS A 107 1.58 -11.44 5.55
CA HIS A 107 2.88 -11.30 4.90
C HIS A 107 3.33 -9.84 4.84
N LEU A 108 2.43 -8.94 4.41
CA LEU A 108 2.76 -7.52 4.31
C LEU A 108 3.08 -6.91 5.67
N LEU A 109 2.35 -7.32 6.71
CA LEU A 109 2.63 -6.87 8.06
C LEU A 109 4.02 -7.31 8.52
N GLY A 110 4.35 -8.58 8.29
CA GLY A 110 5.66 -9.13 8.63
C GLY A 110 6.79 -8.45 7.86
N LEU A 111 6.58 -8.20 6.58
CA LEU A 111 7.55 -7.50 5.74
C LEU A 111 7.80 -6.08 6.24
N ALA A 112 6.72 -5.35 6.53
CA ALA A 112 6.83 -3.99 7.05
C ALA A 112 7.67 -3.98 8.33
N ARG A 113 7.36 -4.86 9.27
CA ARG A 113 8.09 -4.96 10.53
C ARG A 113 9.56 -5.31 10.34
N ALA A 114 9.88 -6.18 9.38
CA ALA A 114 11.26 -6.53 9.08
C ALA A 114 12.07 -5.33 8.58
N HIS A 115 11.42 -4.34 7.99
CA HIS A 115 12.06 -3.11 7.52
C HIS A 115 11.92 -1.95 8.50
N GLY A 116 11.40 -2.17 9.70
CA GLY A 116 11.15 -1.08 10.65
C GLY A 116 10.05 -0.14 10.20
N ALA A 117 9.15 -0.62 9.35
CA ALA A 117 8.04 0.14 8.80
C ALA A 117 6.72 -0.26 9.45
N GLU A 118 5.68 0.53 9.22
CA GLU A 118 4.31 0.18 9.55
C GLU A 118 3.53 -0.08 8.27
N MET A 119 2.66 -1.11 8.30
CA MET A 119 1.72 -1.34 7.22
C MET A 119 0.54 -0.38 7.39
N ALA A 120 0.21 0.37 6.34
CA ALA A 120 -0.93 1.27 6.32
C ALA A 120 -2.03 0.70 5.43
N THR A 121 -3.24 0.64 5.94
CA THR A 121 -4.36 -0.06 5.30
C THR A 121 -5.66 0.69 5.51
N LEU A 122 -6.63 0.39 4.67
CA LEU A 122 -8.03 0.81 4.84
C LEU A 122 -8.84 -0.24 5.62
N ASP A 123 -8.30 -1.44 5.81
CA ASP A 123 -9.01 -2.56 6.43
C ASP A 123 -8.82 -2.56 7.94
N GLU A 124 -9.91 -2.33 8.67
CA GLU A 124 -9.91 -2.23 10.12
C GLU A 124 -9.69 -3.58 10.82
N ARG A 125 -9.72 -4.69 10.09
CA ARG A 125 -9.61 -6.03 10.65
C ARG A 125 -8.17 -6.54 10.77
N ILE A 126 -7.20 -5.86 10.17
CA ILE A 126 -5.81 -6.32 10.18
C ILE A 126 -5.14 -5.90 11.47
N ARG A 127 -4.82 -6.88 12.32
CA ARG A 127 -4.16 -6.62 13.60
C ARG A 127 -2.74 -6.12 13.42
N GLY A 128 -2.41 -5.04 14.10
CA GLY A 128 -1.06 -4.48 14.10
C GLY A 128 -0.78 -3.52 12.95
N ALA A 129 -1.70 -3.37 12.01
CA ALA A 129 -1.56 -2.39 10.94
C ALA A 129 -2.09 -1.03 11.37
N LEU A 130 -1.56 0.03 10.77
CA LEU A 130 -2.12 1.37 10.92
C LEU A 130 -3.33 1.46 10.01
N VAL A 131 -4.49 1.74 10.59
CA VAL A 131 -5.70 2.01 9.80
C VAL A 131 -5.71 3.49 9.44
N ILE A 132 -5.74 3.79 8.14
CA ILE A 132 -5.74 5.17 7.66
C ILE A 132 -6.99 5.89 8.17
N PRO A 133 -6.84 7.05 8.83
CA PRO A 133 -7.99 7.72 9.45
C PRO A 133 -9.05 8.13 8.43
N ARG A 134 -10.30 8.06 8.83
CA ARG A 134 -11.44 8.49 8.01
C ARG A 134 -11.51 10.01 7.91
N LYS A 135 -11.07 10.70 8.95
CA LYS A 135 -11.01 12.17 9.00
C LYS A 135 -9.71 12.59 9.66
N ILE A 136 -9.19 13.67 9.19
CA ILE A 136 -7.96 14.25 9.71
C ILE A 136 -8.30 15.55 10.46
#